data_4b65901c6a8927924d7cfeb39611c041
#
_entry.id   4b65901c6a8927924d7cfeb39611c041
#
_cell.length_a   1.000
_cell.length_b   1.000
_cell.length_c   1.000
_cell.angle_alpha   90.00
_cell.angle_beta   90.00
_cell.angle_gamma   90.00
#
_symmetry.space_group_name_H-M   'P 1'
#
loop_
_entity.id
_entity.type
_entity.pdbx_description
1 polymer ?
#
loop_
_entity_poly.entity_id
_entity_poly.type
_entity_poly.pdbx_seq_one_letter_code
_entity_poly.pdbx_strand_id
1 'polypeptide(L)'
;MFIIPLVGKSNSGKTSCIKYLIIKMLEIEEVEVLYTSKFSSSKTNKNELMHLIKEPWDGKNASLDITVFLKYKEKLIYITTNGDYLKDILRNLNNMIKKHGKIDICVCGRHECNDVEKEFLAYHIDNVVCVDKERATNSDFDKENQNTANKLFSEIEKIVQMR
;
A
#
# COMPACT_ATOMS: atom_id res chain seq x y z
N MET A 1 2.31 -15.53 -0.79
CA MET A 1 1.99 -14.10 -0.65
C MET A 1 3.20 -13.37 -0.11
N PHE A 2 3.58 -12.25 -0.71
CA PHE A 2 4.58 -11.33 -0.18
C PHE A 2 3.91 -10.20 0.60
N ILE A 3 4.50 -9.76 1.70
CA ILE A 3 4.08 -8.56 2.40
C ILE A 3 5.20 -7.53 2.36
N ILE A 4 4.87 -6.31 1.97
CA ILE A 4 5.78 -5.16 1.93
C ILE A 4 5.26 -4.11 2.93
N PRO A 5 5.64 -4.20 4.21
CA PRO A 5 5.30 -3.17 5.18
C PRO A 5 6.18 -1.94 4.99
N LEU A 6 5.56 -0.77 4.86
CA LEU A 6 6.22 0.52 4.99
C LEU A 6 6.32 0.88 6.47
N VAL A 7 7.51 0.68 7.03
CA VAL A 7 7.76 0.82 8.48
C VAL A 7 8.21 2.24 8.80
N GLY A 8 7.65 2.83 9.83
CA GLY A 8 8.07 4.16 10.28
C GLY A 8 7.24 4.69 11.44
N LYS A 9 7.77 5.72 12.10
CA LYS A 9 7.12 6.38 13.24
C LYS A 9 5.76 6.97 12.86
N SER A 10 4.97 7.28 13.88
CA SER A 10 3.74 8.04 13.68
C SER A 10 4.04 9.37 12.98
N ASN A 11 3.17 9.79 12.07
CA ASN A 11 3.32 11.04 11.29
C ASN A 11 4.62 11.12 10.45
N SER A 12 5.22 10.00 10.09
CA SER A 12 6.40 9.98 9.20
C SER A 12 6.07 10.17 7.71
N GLY A 13 4.79 10.24 7.34
CA GLY A 13 4.34 10.37 5.94
C GLY A 13 4.05 9.04 5.24
N LYS A 14 3.91 7.92 5.97
CA LYS A 14 3.61 6.59 5.38
C LYS A 14 2.38 6.61 4.48
N THR A 15 1.28 7.20 4.96
CA THR A 15 0.04 7.33 4.17
C THR A 15 0.27 8.05 2.86
N SER A 16 1.02 9.15 2.86
CA SER A 16 1.37 9.90 1.64
C SER A 16 2.21 9.06 0.69
N CYS A 17 3.22 8.33 1.19
CA CYS A 17 4.03 7.44 0.36
C CYS A 17 3.18 6.36 -0.31
N ILE A 18 2.25 5.73 0.42
CA ILE A 18 1.37 4.69 -0.12
C ILE A 18 0.41 5.30 -1.15
N LYS A 19 -0.10 6.51 -0.93
CA LYS A 19 -0.92 7.22 -1.93
C LYS A 19 -0.14 7.52 -3.21
N TYR A 20 1.11 7.98 -3.13
CA TYR A 20 1.98 8.15 -4.29
C TYR A 20 2.24 6.82 -5.02
N LEU A 21 2.43 5.73 -4.27
CA LEU A 21 2.55 4.39 -4.87
C LEU A 21 1.28 4.01 -5.63
N ILE A 22 0.09 4.22 -5.04
CA ILE A 22 -1.19 3.92 -5.71
C ILE A 22 -1.31 4.73 -7.01
N ILE A 23 -1.03 6.04 -6.97
CA ILE A 23 -1.05 6.89 -8.18
C ILE A 23 -0.11 6.32 -9.25
N LYS A 24 1.14 5.99 -8.86
CA LYS A 24 2.12 5.41 -9.77
C LYS A 24 1.64 4.10 -10.41
N MET A 25 1.00 3.24 -9.64
CA MET A 25 0.42 1.99 -10.14
C MET A 25 -0.72 2.29 -11.14
N LEU A 26 -1.59 3.24 -10.82
CA LEU A 26 -2.73 3.61 -11.67
C LEU A 26 -2.31 4.26 -13.00
N GLU A 27 -1.15 4.88 -13.08
CA GLU A 27 -0.58 5.45 -14.31
C GLU A 27 -0.10 4.36 -15.28
N ILE A 28 0.08 3.13 -14.83
CA ILE A 28 0.46 2.00 -15.69
C ILE A 28 -0.79 1.50 -16.45
N GLU A 29 -0.71 1.42 -17.77
CA GLU A 29 -1.83 1.02 -18.62
C GLU A 29 -2.37 -0.37 -18.28
N GLU A 30 -1.47 -1.33 -18.07
CA GLU A 30 -1.78 -2.76 -17.82
C GLU A 30 -2.37 -3.02 -16.41
N VAL A 31 -2.36 -2.04 -15.51
CA VAL A 31 -2.95 -2.19 -14.19
C VAL A 31 -4.46 -2.11 -14.27
N GLU A 32 -5.13 -3.12 -13.74
CA GLU A 32 -6.59 -3.18 -13.58
C GLU A 32 -6.98 -2.96 -12.13
N VAL A 33 -7.97 -2.10 -11.87
CA VAL A 33 -8.53 -1.87 -10.53
C VAL A 33 -9.69 -2.83 -10.31
N LEU A 34 -9.51 -3.77 -9.39
CA LEU A 34 -10.53 -4.78 -9.05
C LEU A 34 -11.44 -4.31 -7.91
N TYR A 35 -10.90 -3.50 -6.98
CA TYR A 35 -11.64 -2.97 -5.84
C TYR A 35 -10.97 -1.72 -5.27
N THR A 36 -11.77 -0.83 -4.72
CA THR A 36 -11.32 0.27 -3.86
C THR A 36 -12.33 0.52 -2.74
N SER A 37 -11.84 0.92 -1.57
CA SER A 37 -12.68 1.30 -0.44
C SER A 37 -13.47 2.61 -0.66
N LYS A 38 -13.18 3.36 -1.73
CA LYS A 38 -13.77 4.69 -1.99
C LYS A 38 -14.98 4.68 -2.89
N PHE A 39 -15.16 3.63 -3.69
CA PHE A 39 -16.30 3.53 -4.60
C PHE A 39 -17.06 2.23 -4.38
N SER A 40 -18.39 2.32 -4.31
CA SER A 40 -19.26 1.16 -4.15
C SER A 40 -19.55 0.42 -5.47
N SER A 41 -19.12 0.95 -6.63
CA SER A 41 -19.41 0.36 -7.93
C SER A 41 -18.31 -0.58 -8.42
N SER A 42 -18.71 -1.63 -9.15
CA SER A 42 -17.83 -2.65 -9.73
C SER A 42 -16.95 -2.14 -10.90
N LYS A 43 -17.11 -0.91 -11.33
CA LYS A 43 -16.31 -0.27 -12.39
C LYS A 43 -15.64 0.98 -11.84
N THR A 44 -14.50 0.78 -11.20
CA THR A 44 -13.71 1.92 -10.73
C THR A 44 -12.93 2.52 -11.90
N ASN A 45 -13.24 3.77 -12.22
CA ASN A 45 -12.49 4.54 -13.20
C ASN A 45 -11.15 4.97 -12.59
N LYS A 46 -10.03 4.57 -13.23
CA LYS A 46 -8.67 4.95 -12.76
C LYS A 46 -8.51 6.46 -12.58
N ASN A 47 -9.05 7.25 -13.52
CA ASN A 47 -8.91 8.70 -13.51
C ASN A 47 -9.66 9.34 -12.32
N GLU A 48 -10.88 8.86 -12.03
CA GLU A 48 -11.65 9.31 -10.86
C GLU A 48 -10.91 8.96 -9.55
N LEU A 49 -10.36 7.75 -9.47
CA LEU A 49 -9.59 7.32 -8.30
C LEU A 49 -8.31 8.16 -8.14
N MET A 50 -7.57 8.41 -9.22
CA MET A 50 -6.39 9.28 -9.19
C MET A 50 -6.75 10.71 -8.78
N HIS A 51 -7.85 11.26 -9.30
CA HIS A 51 -8.32 12.59 -8.92
C HIS A 51 -8.60 12.66 -7.42
N LEU A 52 -9.36 11.71 -6.89
CA LEU A 52 -9.68 11.62 -5.46
C LEU A 52 -8.42 11.54 -4.57
N ILE A 53 -7.38 10.81 -5.02
CA ILE A 53 -6.14 10.66 -4.25
C ILE A 53 -5.30 11.93 -4.31
N LYS A 54 -5.33 12.65 -5.46
CA LYS A 54 -4.56 13.89 -5.70
C LYS A 54 -5.22 15.14 -5.11
N GLU A 55 -6.50 15.07 -4.73
CA GLU A 55 -7.17 16.24 -4.12
C GLU A 55 -6.39 16.75 -2.90
N PRO A 56 -6.20 18.09 -2.80
CA PRO A 56 -5.48 18.66 -1.68
C PRO A 56 -6.16 18.32 -0.36
N TRP A 57 -5.36 18.02 0.61
CA TRP A 57 -5.79 17.71 1.96
C TRP A 57 -6.30 18.98 2.64
N ASP A 58 -7.59 19.22 2.59
CA ASP A 58 -8.23 20.39 3.22
C ASP A 58 -8.35 20.30 4.76
N GLY A 59 -7.58 19.42 5.38
CA GLY A 59 -7.62 19.14 6.80
C GLY A 59 -8.83 18.32 7.25
N LYS A 60 -9.93 18.30 6.49
CA LYS A 60 -11.13 17.49 6.79
C LYS A 60 -11.04 16.10 6.17
N ASN A 61 -10.32 15.97 5.06
CA ASN A 61 -10.10 14.71 4.33
C ASN A 61 -8.70 14.11 4.55
N ALA A 62 -7.89 14.71 5.42
CA ALA A 62 -6.50 14.29 5.69
C ALA A 62 -6.38 12.83 6.16
N SER A 63 -7.41 12.28 6.78
CA SER A 63 -7.42 10.93 7.36
C SER A 63 -8.11 9.87 6.49
N LEU A 64 -8.38 10.15 5.21
CA LEU A 64 -9.03 9.17 4.36
C LEU A 64 -8.08 8.00 4.07
N ASP A 65 -8.19 6.97 4.88
CA ASP A 65 -7.60 5.68 4.57
C ASP A 65 -8.13 5.18 3.24
N ILE A 66 -7.23 4.72 2.40
CA ILE A 66 -7.57 4.16 1.11
C ILE A 66 -7.03 2.73 1.02
N THR A 67 -7.86 1.88 0.47
CA THR A 67 -7.51 0.51 0.13
C THR A 67 -7.83 0.29 -1.34
N VAL A 68 -6.88 -0.29 -2.06
CA VAL A 68 -7.07 -0.71 -3.45
C VAL A 68 -6.64 -2.16 -3.64
N PHE A 69 -7.33 -2.86 -4.53
CA PHE A 69 -6.98 -4.18 -4.98
C PHE A 69 -6.80 -4.14 -6.49
N LEU A 70 -5.61 -4.47 -6.93
CA LEU A 70 -5.16 -4.29 -8.31
C LEU A 70 -4.76 -5.63 -8.90
N LYS A 71 -4.92 -5.77 -10.22
CA LYS A 71 -4.24 -6.80 -11.01
C LYS A 71 -3.16 -6.14 -11.84
N TYR A 72 -1.94 -6.67 -11.78
CA TYR A 72 -0.80 -6.23 -12.56
C TYR A 72 0.09 -7.39 -12.95
N LYS A 73 0.33 -7.61 -14.24
CA LYS A 73 1.12 -8.74 -14.77
C LYS A 73 0.75 -10.09 -14.11
N GLU A 74 -0.55 -10.41 -14.11
CA GLU A 74 -1.13 -11.62 -13.52
C GLU A 74 -0.96 -11.76 -11.98
N LYS A 75 -0.39 -10.78 -11.29
CA LYS A 75 -0.31 -10.73 -9.83
C LYS A 75 -1.46 -9.91 -9.24
N LEU A 76 -2.01 -10.40 -8.15
CA LEU A 76 -3.05 -9.71 -7.39
C LEU A 76 -2.40 -8.94 -6.23
N ILE A 77 -2.53 -7.61 -6.26
CA ILE A 77 -1.84 -6.67 -5.38
C ILE A 77 -2.85 -5.95 -4.51
N TYR A 78 -2.72 -6.09 -3.21
CA TYR A 78 -3.50 -5.37 -2.20
C TYR A 78 -2.66 -4.25 -1.62
N ILE A 79 -3.11 -3.01 -1.72
CA ILE A 79 -2.43 -1.83 -1.19
C ILE A 79 -3.38 -1.10 -0.25
N THR A 80 -2.93 -0.84 0.99
CA THR A 80 -3.73 -0.12 1.97
C THR A 80 -2.89 0.91 2.73
N THR A 81 -3.46 2.09 2.95
CA THR A 81 -2.87 3.08 3.87
C THR A 81 -3.13 2.73 5.33
N ASN A 82 -4.13 1.86 5.57
CA ASN A 82 -4.50 1.40 6.89
C ASN A 82 -3.60 0.24 7.31
N GLY A 83 -3.06 0.26 8.51
CA GLY A 83 -2.20 -0.85 8.94
C GLY A 83 -1.31 -0.58 10.14
N ASP A 84 -1.64 0.38 10.97
CA ASP A 84 -0.83 0.67 12.17
C ASP A 84 -0.69 -0.56 13.09
N TYR A 85 -1.71 -1.42 13.10
CA TYR A 85 -1.72 -2.64 13.90
C TYR A 85 -1.75 -3.90 13.02
N LEU A 86 -0.86 -4.85 13.28
CA LEU A 86 -0.79 -6.12 12.56
C LEU A 86 -2.13 -6.88 12.54
N LYS A 87 -2.85 -6.88 13.66
CA LYS A 87 -4.17 -7.52 13.78
C LYS A 87 -5.17 -7.00 12.73
N ASP A 88 -5.16 -5.71 12.46
CA ASP A 88 -6.07 -5.10 11.48
C ASP A 88 -5.65 -5.42 10.06
N ILE A 89 -4.34 -5.43 9.79
CA ILE A 89 -3.79 -5.86 8.49
C ILE A 89 -4.24 -7.30 8.20
N LEU A 90 -4.01 -8.22 9.12
CA LEU A 90 -4.34 -9.65 8.94
C LEU A 90 -5.84 -9.87 8.79
N ARG A 91 -6.68 -9.17 9.56
CA ARG A 91 -8.14 -9.24 9.42
C ARG A 91 -8.59 -8.78 8.04
N ASN A 92 -8.08 -7.66 7.56
CA ASN A 92 -8.43 -7.11 6.26
C ASN A 92 -7.94 -8.01 5.12
N LEU A 93 -6.72 -8.54 5.21
CA LEU A 93 -6.19 -9.52 4.27
C LEU A 93 -7.07 -10.76 4.18
N ASN A 94 -7.45 -11.35 5.32
CA ASN A 94 -8.30 -12.52 5.36
C ASN A 94 -9.67 -12.27 4.71
N ASN A 95 -10.25 -11.09 4.93
CA ASN A 95 -11.52 -10.70 4.30
C ASN A 95 -11.37 -10.57 2.78
N MET A 96 -10.27 -9.98 2.30
CA MET A 96 -9.99 -9.84 0.88
C MET A 96 -9.71 -11.19 0.22
N ILE A 97 -8.98 -12.08 0.88
CA ILE A 97 -8.74 -13.45 0.39
C ILE A 97 -10.06 -14.24 0.29
N LYS A 98 -10.94 -14.12 1.28
CA LYS A 98 -12.27 -14.76 1.23
C LYS A 98 -13.11 -14.25 0.07
N LYS A 99 -13.02 -12.96 -0.25
CA LYS A 99 -13.82 -12.31 -1.29
C LYS A 99 -13.27 -12.54 -2.70
N HIS A 100 -11.96 -12.53 -2.87
CA HIS A 100 -11.28 -12.48 -4.17
C HIS A 100 -10.39 -13.70 -4.45
N GLY A 101 -10.25 -14.62 -3.52
CA GLY A 101 -9.50 -15.88 -3.66
C GLY A 101 -8.08 -15.79 -3.13
N LYS A 102 -7.17 -15.09 -3.81
CA LYS A 102 -5.77 -14.99 -3.38
C LYS A 102 -5.27 -13.56 -3.39
N ILE A 103 -4.17 -13.32 -2.71
CA ILE A 103 -3.37 -12.10 -2.80
C ILE A 103 -1.92 -12.54 -3.01
N ASP A 104 -1.27 -12.01 -4.02
CA ASP A 104 0.14 -12.31 -4.32
C ASP A 104 1.06 -11.34 -3.56
N ILE A 105 0.69 -10.05 -3.50
CA ILE A 105 1.47 -8.98 -2.84
C ILE A 105 0.53 -8.13 -1.97
N CYS A 106 0.96 -7.83 -0.75
CA CYS A 106 0.31 -6.87 0.14
C CYS A 106 1.26 -5.74 0.48
N VAL A 107 0.86 -4.49 0.26
CA VAL A 107 1.56 -3.29 0.73
C VAL A 107 0.73 -2.60 1.79
N CYS A 108 1.31 -2.30 2.94
CA CYS A 108 0.61 -1.66 4.06
C CYS A 108 1.53 -0.72 4.83
N GLY A 109 0.95 0.23 5.56
CA GLY A 109 1.69 0.99 6.56
C GLY A 109 1.89 0.16 7.83
N ARG A 110 2.99 0.37 8.54
CA ARG A 110 3.25 -0.27 9.83
C ARG A 110 4.00 0.68 10.75
N HIS A 111 3.58 0.74 12.02
CA HIS A 111 4.38 1.42 13.02
C HIS A 111 5.70 0.70 13.25
N GLU A 112 6.75 1.47 13.50
CA GLU A 112 8.04 0.98 13.90
C GLU A 112 7.89 0.13 15.19
N CYS A 113 8.39 -1.10 15.15
CA CYS A 113 8.48 -2.00 16.30
C CYS A 113 9.84 -2.71 16.22
N ASN A 114 10.23 -3.35 17.33
CA ASN A 114 11.56 -3.93 17.47
C ASN A 114 11.90 -5.03 16.46
N ASP A 115 10.88 -5.68 15.86
CA ASP A 115 11.10 -6.74 14.88
C ASP A 115 9.81 -7.00 14.07
N VAL A 116 9.62 -6.19 13.03
CA VAL A 116 8.43 -6.30 12.16
C VAL A 116 8.38 -7.65 11.44
N GLU A 117 9.51 -8.15 10.96
CA GLU A 117 9.57 -9.43 10.25
C GLU A 117 9.15 -10.57 11.16
N LYS A 118 9.63 -10.59 12.39
CA LYS A 118 9.31 -11.62 13.37
C LYS A 118 7.84 -11.64 13.75
N GLU A 119 7.19 -10.48 13.80
CA GLU A 119 5.74 -10.42 14.01
C GLU A 119 4.98 -11.13 12.88
N PHE A 120 5.37 -10.90 11.62
CA PHE A 120 4.73 -11.57 10.48
C PHE A 120 5.05 -13.07 10.44
N LEU A 121 6.28 -13.46 10.77
CA LEU A 121 6.69 -14.87 10.87
C LEU A 121 5.84 -15.65 11.89
N ALA A 122 5.46 -15.03 13.01
CA ALA A 122 4.60 -15.65 14.01
C ALA A 122 3.20 -16.01 13.47
N TYR A 123 2.80 -15.43 12.33
CA TYR A 123 1.57 -15.76 11.60
C TYR A 123 1.82 -16.58 10.33
N HIS A 124 2.97 -17.27 10.25
CA HIS A 124 3.36 -18.10 9.09
C HIS A 124 3.47 -17.31 7.76
N ILE A 125 3.83 -16.03 7.84
CA ILE A 125 4.12 -15.18 6.69
C ILE A 125 5.63 -15.00 6.64
N ASP A 126 6.27 -15.73 5.75
CA ASP A 126 7.72 -15.84 5.62
C ASP A 126 8.33 -14.96 4.52
N ASN A 127 7.49 -14.40 3.64
CA ASN A 127 7.93 -13.53 2.56
C ASN A 127 7.65 -12.06 2.91
N VAL A 128 8.46 -11.49 3.79
CA VAL A 128 8.33 -10.10 4.24
C VAL A 128 9.49 -9.26 3.72
N VAL A 129 9.20 -8.12 3.09
CA VAL A 129 10.19 -7.18 2.58
C VAL A 129 9.92 -5.82 3.21
N CYS A 130 10.59 -5.49 4.30
CA CYS A 130 10.42 -4.22 4.99
C CYS A 130 11.03 -3.07 4.17
N VAL A 131 10.26 -1.98 4.04
CA VAL A 131 10.73 -0.70 3.51
C VAL A 131 10.64 0.33 4.63
N ASP A 132 11.78 0.91 4.98
CA ASP A 132 11.82 1.91 6.04
C ASP A 132 11.45 3.30 5.53
N LYS A 133 10.61 3.99 6.30
CA LYS A 133 10.29 5.39 6.10
C LYS A 133 10.92 6.22 7.19
N GLU A 134 12.01 6.86 6.85
CA GLU A 134 12.62 7.87 7.71
C GLU A 134 11.75 9.14 7.74
N ARG A 135 11.74 9.82 8.88
CA ARG A 135 11.09 11.12 8.97
C ARG A 135 11.92 12.13 8.18
N ALA A 136 11.29 12.83 7.27
CA ALA A 136 11.93 13.90 6.52
C ALA A 136 12.50 14.94 7.49
N THR A 137 13.79 15.24 7.33
CA THR A 137 14.50 16.24 8.16
C THR A 137 14.46 17.63 7.54
N ASN A 138 14.09 17.73 6.26
CA ASN A 138 14.10 18.96 5.47
C ASN A 138 12.69 19.31 4.94
N SER A 139 12.53 20.51 4.44
CA SER A 139 11.26 21.05 3.93
C SER A 139 10.67 20.36 2.69
N ASP A 140 11.35 19.37 2.10
CA ASP A 140 10.91 18.69 0.88
C ASP A 140 10.28 17.33 1.16
N PHE A 141 9.20 17.33 1.97
CA PHE A 141 8.46 16.14 2.33
C PHE A 141 7.87 15.38 1.13
N ASP A 142 7.43 16.11 0.11
CA ASP A 142 6.82 15.51 -1.08
C ASP A 142 7.82 14.70 -1.87
N LYS A 143 9.01 15.23 -2.09
CA LYS A 143 10.07 14.53 -2.81
C LYS A 143 10.51 13.25 -2.09
N GLU A 144 10.65 13.31 -0.76
CA GLU A 144 11.00 12.12 0.02
C GLU A 144 9.89 11.07 0.03
N ASN A 145 8.62 11.51 0.08
CA ASN A 145 7.48 10.61 -0.02
C ASN A 145 7.42 9.93 -1.40
N GLN A 146 7.69 10.66 -2.48
CA GLN A 146 7.79 10.11 -3.83
C GLN A 146 8.96 9.13 -3.97
N ASN A 147 10.13 9.45 -3.41
CA ASN A 147 11.29 8.56 -3.40
C ASN A 147 10.99 7.24 -2.66
N THR A 148 10.30 7.32 -1.53
CA THR A 148 9.88 6.13 -0.79
C THR A 148 8.83 5.32 -1.57
N ALA A 149 7.90 5.97 -2.24
CA ALA A 149 6.94 5.31 -3.14
C ALA A 149 7.65 4.59 -4.29
N ASN A 150 8.72 5.17 -4.85
CA ASN A 150 9.54 4.53 -5.87
C ASN A 150 10.27 3.29 -5.35
N LYS A 151 10.74 3.30 -4.10
CA LYS A 151 11.34 2.10 -3.46
C LYS A 151 10.28 1.00 -3.33
N LEU A 152 9.09 1.31 -2.81
CA LEU A 152 7.99 0.35 -2.72
C LEU A 152 7.63 -0.24 -4.09
N PHE A 153 7.52 0.61 -5.11
CA PHE A 153 7.26 0.16 -6.47
C PHE A 153 8.35 -0.76 -7.01
N SER A 154 9.62 -0.45 -6.75
CA SER A 154 10.74 -1.30 -7.14
C SER A 154 10.67 -2.70 -6.49
N GLU A 155 10.24 -2.81 -5.23
CA GLU A 155 10.06 -4.11 -4.59
C GLU A 155 8.89 -4.88 -5.22
N ILE A 156 7.78 -4.21 -5.55
CA ILE A 156 6.68 -4.83 -6.30
C ILE A 156 7.19 -5.38 -7.64
N GLU A 157 7.94 -4.59 -8.42
CA GLU A 157 8.47 -5.01 -9.71
C GLU A 157 9.39 -6.24 -9.59
N LYS A 158 10.25 -6.29 -8.59
CA LYS A 158 11.10 -7.46 -8.33
C LYS A 158 10.27 -8.72 -8.11
N ILE A 159 9.22 -8.62 -7.25
CA ILE A 159 8.35 -9.77 -6.94
C ILE A 159 7.52 -10.19 -8.15
N VAL A 160 7.02 -9.23 -8.93
CA VAL A 160 6.23 -9.51 -10.13
C VAL A 160 7.06 -10.24 -11.19
N GLN A 161 8.38 -9.99 -11.26
CA GLN A 161 9.31 -10.65 -12.17
C GLN A 161 9.75 -12.04 -11.69
N MET A 162 9.53 -12.38 -10.42
CA MET A 162 9.77 -13.74 -9.91
C MET A 162 8.74 -14.69 -10.54
N ARG A 163 9.24 -15.72 -11.24
CA ARG A 163 8.42 -16.76 -11.88
C ARG A 163 7.87 -17.77 -10.88
#